data_561a79c9baabb85efa1004483c6b4c90
#
_entry.id   561a79c9baabb85efa1004483c6b4c90
#
_cell.length_a   1.000
_cell.length_b   1.000
_cell.length_c   1.000
_cell.angle_alpha   90.00
_cell.angle_beta   90.00
_cell.angle_gamma   90.00
#
_symmetry.space_group_name_H-M   'P 1'
#
loop_
_entity.id
_entity.type
_entity.pdbx_description
1 polymer ?
#
loop_
_entity_poly.entity_id
_entity_poly.type
_entity_poly.pdbx_seq_one_letter_code
_entity_poly.pdbx_strand_id
1 'polypeptide(L)'
;SAHLTMELFLAEAGLKAVHVPFNGSPPAAMAIAQGTADATFMVAPALLPHVQNNKVRMLAVSAAQRPDSLKDLPTLADAGYPNVQSLAWNGLVGPASMRWSRRSTPTSTRC
;
A
#
# COMPACT_ATOMS: atom_id res chain seq x y z
N SER A 1 -0.78 -7.90 -5.02
CA SER A 1 -1.65 -6.76 -5.36
C SER A 1 -0.87 -5.55 -5.87
N ALA A 2 0.27 -5.22 -5.27
CA ALA A 2 1.08 -4.06 -5.68
C ALA A 2 1.42 -4.05 -7.18
N HIS A 3 1.87 -5.17 -7.73
CA HIS A 3 2.16 -5.32 -9.16
C HIS A 3 0.91 -5.07 -10.02
N LEU A 4 -0.21 -5.72 -9.71
CA LEU A 4 -1.46 -5.54 -10.47
C LEU A 4 -1.97 -4.10 -10.42
N THR A 5 -1.83 -3.43 -9.28
CA THR A 5 -2.21 -2.02 -9.15
C THR A 5 -1.32 -1.13 -10.03
N MET A 6 -0.01 -1.41 -10.10
CA MET A 6 0.91 -0.69 -10.98
C MET A 6 0.55 -0.92 -12.44
N GLU A 7 0.32 -2.16 -12.85
CA GLU A 7 -0.07 -2.49 -14.24
C GLU A 7 -1.38 -1.79 -14.65
N LEU A 8 -2.37 -1.76 -13.76
CA LEU A 8 -3.62 -1.04 -14.00
C LEU A 8 -3.37 0.46 -14.18
N PHE A 9 -2.56 1.05 -13.32
CA PHE A 9 -2.20 2.47 -13.41
C PHE A 9 -1.46 2.79 -14.72
N LEU A 10 -0.48 1.97 -15.10
CA LEU A 10 0.28 2.15 -16.33
C LEU A 10 -0.62 2.05 -17.58
N ALA A 11 -1.56 1.10 -17.57
CA ALA A 11 -2.54 0.94 -18.65
C ALA A 11 -3.45 2.16 -18.78
N GLU A 12 -3.99 2.66 -17.68
CA GLU A 12 -4.87 3.85 -17.67
C GLU A 12 -4.11 5.13 -18.04
N ALA A 13 -2.85 5.25 -17.63
CA ALA A 13 -2.02 6.41 -17.93
C ALA A 13 -1.35 6.35 -19.32
N GLY A 14 -1.43 5.22 -20.02
CA GLY A 14 -0.75 5.02 -21.30
C GLY A 14 0.78 5.01 -21.18
N LEU A 15 1.30 4.62 -20.00
CA LEU A 15 2.72 4.60 -19.70
C LEU A 15 3.28 3.17 -19.75
N LYS A 16 4.60 3.08 -19.93
CA LYS A 16 5.35 1.82 -19.84
C LYS A 16 6.41 1.92 -18.76
N ALA A 17 6.56 0.86 -17.98
CA ALA A 17 7.62 0.71 -16.99
C ALA A 17 8.14 -0.74 -16.97
N VAL A 18 9.35 -0.91 -16.49
CA VAL A 18 9.95 -2.22 -16.30
C VAL A 18 9.58 -2.74 -14.91
N HIS A 19 8.93 -3.89 -14.85
CA HIS A 19 8.62 -4.54 -13.59
C HIS A 19 9.87 -5.18 -12.97
N VAL A 20 10.20 -4.79 -11.75
CA VAL A 20 11.27 -5.38 -10.94
C VAL A 20 10.65 -6.11 -9.76
N PRO A 21 10.65 -7.45 -9.73
CA PRO A 21 10.05 -8.22 -8.65
C PRO A 21 10.90 -8.19 -7.38
N PHE A 22 10.23 -8.11 -6.22
CA PHE A 22 10.86 -8.23 -4.90
C PHE A 22 10.09 -9.24 -4.03
N ASN A 23 10.80 -9.91 -3.14
CA ASN A 23 10.23 -10.87 -2.21
C ASN A 23 9.61 -10.15 -0.98
N GLY A 24 8.51 -9.44 -1.23
CA GLY A 24 7.73 -8.75 -0.20
C GLY A 24 7.98 -7.24 -0.12
N SER A 25 7.26 -6.60 0.78
CA SER A 25 7.28 -5.14 0.92
C SER A 25 8.59 -4.56 1.48
N PRO A 26 9.28 -5.16 2.45
CA PRO A 26 10.49 -4.57 3.01
C PRO A 26 11.62 -4.39 1.98
N PRO A 27 12.02 -5.41 1.17
CA PRO A 27 13.05 -5.21 0.15
C PRO A 27 12.61 -4.24 -0.95
N ALA A 28 11.33 -4.22 -1.33
CA ALA A 28 10.80 -3.26 -2.29
C ALA A 28 10.87 -1.81 -1.76
N ALA A 29 10.49 -1.58 -0.51
CA ALA A 29 10.60 -0.26 0.13
C ALA A 29 12.05 0.23 0.20
N MET A 30 12.98 -0.68 0.50
CA MET A 30 14.41 -0.36 0.51
C MET A 30 14.92 0.02 -0.88
N ALA A 31 14.51 -0.69 -1.93
CA ALA A 31 14.89 -0.41 -3.31
C ALA A 31 14.47 1.01 -3.76
N ILE A 32 13.25 1.44 -3.40
CA ILE A 32 12.78 2.81 -3.63
C ILE A 32 13.60 3.81 -2.81
N ALA A 33 13.85 3.53 -1.53
CA ALA A 33 14.61 4.42 -0.65
C ALA A 33 16.07 4.61 -1.10
N GLN A 34 16.64 3.62 -1.79
CA GLN A 34 17.99 3.64 -2.34
C GLN A 34 18.04 4.17 -3.79
N GLY A 35 16.90 4.42 -4.42
CA GLY A 35 16.83 4.86 -5.81
C GLY A 35 17.13 3.75 -6.84
N THR A 36 17.08 2.48 -6.43
CA THR A 36 17.24 1.32 -7.34
C THR A 36 15.95 1.07 -8.14
N ALA A 37 14.83 1.49 -7.63
CA ALA A 37 13.55 1.52 -8.33
C ALA A 37 12.91 2.90 -8.19
N ASP A 38 12.13 3.32 -9.18
CA ASP A 38 11.64 4.70 -9.29
C ASP A 38 10.28 4.90 -8.61
N ALA A 39 9.39 3.90 -8.67
CA ALA A 39 8.04 3.98 -8.12
C ALA A 39 7.50 2.63 -7.69
N THR A 40 6.56 2.63 -6.76
CA THR A 40 5.85 1.43 -6.31
C THR A 40 4.47 1.77 -5.76
N PHE A 41 3.55 0.82 -5.87
CA PHE A 41 2.36 0.78 -5.03
C PHE A 41 2.63 -0.13 -3.82
N MET A 42 2.34 0.36 -2.62
CA MET A 42 2.61 -0.39 -1.41
C MET A 42 1.68 0.06 -0.28
N VAL A 43 1.49 -0.80 0.70
CA VAL A 43 0.74 -0.43 1.92
C VAL A 43 1.49 0.63 2.71
N ALA A 44 0.78 1.66 3.16
CA ALA A 44 1.38 2.83 3.82
C ALA A 44 2.29 2.49 5.00
N PRO A 45 1.94 1.54 5.91
CA PRO A 45 2.81 1.21 7.04
C PRO A 45 4.23 0.77 6.66
N ALA A 46 4.39 0.12 5.49
CA ALA A 46 5.71 -0.31 5.03
C ALA A 46 6.59 0.87 4.54
N LEU A 47 5.99 1.98 4.16
CA LEU A 47 6.68 3.16 3.65
C LEU A 47 6.92 4.25 4.71
N LEU A 48 6.11 4.30 5.76
CA LEU A 48 6.17 5.37 6.77
C LEU A 48 7.57 5.64 7.33
N PRO A 49 8.39 4.63 7.71
CA PRO A 49 9.75 4.89 8.21
C PRO A 49 10.64 5.59 7.18
N HIS A 50 10.49 5.25 5.91
CA HIS A 50 11.26 5.84 4.81
C HIS A 50 10.78 7.26 4.47
N VAL A 51 9.49 7.51 4.60
CA VAL A 51 8.88 8.84 4.43
C VAL A 51 9.34 9.77 5.56
N GLN A 52 9.32 9.32 6.81
CA GLN A 52 9.78 10.09 7.96
C GLN A 52 11.26 10.48 7.85
N ASN A 53 12.07 9.64 7.23
CA ASN A 53 13.48 9.89 6.97
C ASN A 53 13.74 10.65 5.64
N ASN A 54 12.71 11.16 4.99
CA ASN A 54 12.79 11.88 3.71
C ASN A 54 13.48 11.08 2.58
N LYS A 55 13.44 9.76 2.65
CA LYS A 55 14.00 8.88 1.61
C LYS A 55 13.00 8.53 0.52
N VAL A 56 11.70 8.60 0.85
CA VAL A 56 10.60 8.28 -0.05
C VAL A 56 9.53 9.36 0.09
N ARG A 57 8.90 9.73 -1.01
CA ARG A 57 7.75 10.63 -1.04
C ARG A 57 6.50 9.87 -1.47
N MET A 58 5.45 9.94 -0.68
CA MET A 58 4.13 9.46 -1.07
C MET A 58 3.48 10.48 -2.01
N LEU A 59 2.94 10.04 -3.13
CA LEU A 59 2.36 10.90 -4.16
C LEU A 59 0.85 10.88 -4.18
N ALA A 60 0.24 9.72 -4.01
CA ALA A 60 -1.21 9.52 -4.01
C ALA A 60 -1.62 8.24 -3.29
N VAL A 61 -2.88 8.12 -2.98
CA VAL A 61 -3.50 6.89 -2.46
C VAL A 61 -4.42 6.26 -3.49
N SER A 62 -4.37 4.93 -3.61
CA SER A 62 -5.19 4.16 -4.56
C SER A 62 -6.59 3.79 -4.02
N ALA A 63 -6.90 4.17 -2.78
CA ALA A 63 -8.22 3.96 -2.21
C ALA A 63 -9.25 4.95 -2.75
N ALA A 64 -10.51 4.51 -2.89
CA ALA A 64 -11.62 5.37 -3.29
C ALA A 64 -11.88 6.51 -2.28
N GLN A 65 -11.63 6.24 -1.00
CA GLN A 65 -11.72 7.22 0.08
C GLN A 65 -10.37 7.33 0.79
N ARG A 66 -9.96 8.56 1.08
CA ARG A 66 -8.72 8.83 1.81
C ARG A 66 -8.84 8.36 3.26
N PRO A 67 -7.90 7.56 3.76
CA PRO A 67 -7.82 7.29 5.19
C PRO A 67 -7.49 8.58 5.96
N ASP A 68 -8.00 8.69 7.19
CA ASP A 68 -7.75 9.85 8.04
C ASP A 68 -6.26 10.13 8.29
N SER A 69 -5.46 9.08 8.30
CA SER A 69 -4.00 9.17 8.47
C SER A 69 -3.24 9.75 7.25
N LEU A 70 -3.89 9.89 6.10
CA LEU A 70 -3.29 10.31 4.82
C LEU A 70 -4.12 11.43 4.16
N LYS A 71 -4.71 12.32 4.95
CA LYS A 71 -5.60 13.40 4.47
C LYS A 71 -4.93 14.36 3.50
N ASP A 72 -3.63 14.56 3.65
CA ASP A 72 -2.85 15.52 2.87
C ASP A 72 -2.46 15.00 1.48
N LEU A 73 -2.70 13.71 1.21
CA LEU A 73 -2.41 13.11 -0.09
C LEU A 73 -3.65 13.08 -0.98
N PRO A 74 -3.50 13.36 -2.29
CA PRO A 74 -4.59 13.17 -3.25
C PRO A 74 -4.90 11.68 -3.43
N THR A 75 -6.11 11.37 -3.86
CA THR A 75 -6.43 10.05 -4.40
C THR A 75 -5.99 9.97 -5.85
N LEU A 76 -5.90 8.76 -6.39
CA LEU A 76 -5.66 8.59 -7.83
C LEU A 76 -6.83 9.16 -8.66
N ALA A 77 -8.05 9.12 -8.14
CA ALA A 77 -9.20 9.77 -8.76
C ALA A 77 -9.00 11.29 -8.85
N ASP A 78 -8.52 11.95 -7.79
CA ASP A 78 -8.19 13.37 -7.79
C ASP A 78 -7.07 13.70 -8.78
N ALA A 79 -6.16 12.77 -9.02
CA ALA A 79 -5.07 12.89 -9.99
C ALA A 79 -5.49 12.62 -11.45
N GLY A 80 -6.77 12.27 -11.70
CA GLY A 80 -7.30 12.01 -13.03
C GLY A 80 -7.38 10.52 -13.41
N TYR A 81 -7.22 9.61 -12.46
CA TYR A 81 -7.27 8.16 -12.69
C TYR A 81 -8.34 7.47 -11.81
N PRO A 82 -9.63 7.75 -12.01
CA PRO A 82 -10.71 7.24 -11.14
C PRO A 82 -10.92 5.74 -11.26
N ASN A 83 -10.45 5.10 -12.34
CA ASN A 83 -10.57 3.66 -12.56
C ASN A 83 -9.47 2.85 -11.86
N VAL A 84 -8.43 3.49 -11.35
CA VAL A 84 -7.34 2.85 -10.64
C VAL A 84 -7.65 2.84 -9.14
N GLN A 85 -8.31 1.79 -8.68
CA GLN A 85 -8.65 1.59 -7.28
C GLN A 85 -8.10 0.24 -6.80
N SER A 86 -7.42 0.25 -5.68
CA SER A 86 -6.86 -0.95 -5.07
C SER A 86 -6.91 -0.84 -3.55
N LEU A 87 -7.42 -1.88 -2.93
CA LEU A 87 -7.45 -2.03 -1.48
C LEU A 87 -6.64 -3.26 -1.09
N ALA A 88 -5.84 -3.13 -0.06
CA ALA A 88 -5.16 -4.25 0.58
C ALA A 88 -5.88 -4.61 1.89
N TRP A 89 -6.01 -5.88 2.15
CA TRP A 89 -6.55 -6.41 3.40
C TRP A 89 -5.62 -7.47 3.98
N ASN A 90 -5.67 -7.63 5.29
CA ASN A 90 -4.92 -8.66 5.99
C ASN A 90 -5.91 -9.54 6.74
N GLY A 91 -5.70 -10.85 6.68
CA GLY A 91 -6.49 -11.83 7.40
C GLY A 91 -5.61 -12.70 8.29
N LEU A 92 -6.11 -13.05 9.46
CA LEU A 92 -5.49 -14.06 10.31
C LEU A 92 -6.10 -15.41 9.97
N VAL A 93 -5.27 -16.35 9.58
CA VAL A 93 -5.67 -17.73 9.28
C VAL A 93 -4.95 -18.71 10.20
N GLY A 94 -5.59 -19.83 10.48
CA GLY A 94 -5.01 -20.89 11.30
C GLY A 94 -5.51 -22.26 10.86
N PRO A 95 -4.98 -23.35 11.42
CA PRO A 95 -5.47 -24.70 11.13
C PRO A 95 -6.97 -24.81 11.42
N ALA A 96 -7.71 -25.56 10.59
CA ALA A 96 -9.17 -25.76 10.77
C ALA A 96 -9.53 -26.41 12.11
N SER A 97 -8.61 -27.14 12.71
CA SER A 97 -8.76 -27.75 14.05
C SER A 97 -8.64 -26.73 15.20
N MET A 98 -8.19 -25.52 14.94
CA MET A 98 -8.06 -24.50 15.96
C MET A 98 -9.44 -23.94 16.31
N ARG A 99 -9.96 -24.27 17.51
CA ARG A 99 -11.16 -23.63 18.05
C ARG A 99 -10.85 -22.20 18.45
N TRP A 100 -11.33 -21.23 17.68
CA TRP A 100 -11.36 -19.85 18.12
C TRP A 100 -12.37 -19.69 19.25
N SER A 101 -11.94 -19.57 20.48
CA SER A 101 -12.81 -19.13 21.57
C SER A 101 -12.80 -17.60 21.57
N ARG A 102 -13.96 -16.99 21.39
CA ARG A 102 -14.15 -15.56 21.68
C ARG A 102 -13.96 -15.39 23.20
N ARG A 103 -12.75 -15.24 23.65
CA ARG A 103 -12.52 -14.67 24.96
C ARG A 103 -12.62 -13.17 24.78
N SER A 104 -13.62 -12.61 25.47
CA SER A 104 -13.84 -11.20 25.81
C SER A 104 -12.86 -10.22 25.15
N THR A 105 -13.41 -9.38 24.27
CA THR A 105 -12.75 -8.16 23.83
C THR A 105 -12.02 -7.49 24.99
N PRO A 106 -10.70 -7.30 24.93
CA PRO A 106 -10.09 -6.28 25.74
C PRO A 106 -10.67 -4.96 25.27
N THR A 107 -11.18 -4.19 26.19
CA THR A 107 -11.64 -2.83 26.01
C THR A 107 -10.68 -2.08 25.09
N SER A 108 -11.22 -1.55 24.01
CA SER A 108 -10.57 -0.62 23.08
C SER A 108 -9.63 0.33 23.82
N THR A 109 -8.36 0.14 23.66
CA THR A 109 -7.40 1.23 23.85
C THR A 109 -7.35 1.95 22.51
N ARG A 110 -8.00 3.10 22.46
CA ARG A 110 -7.87 4.04 21.35
C ARG A 110 -6.40 4.49 21.27
N CYS A 111 -5.78 4.28 20.17
CA CYS A 111 -4.65 5.09 19.74
C CYS A 111 -5.07 5.90 18.53
#